data_f75ff8da749440490126ddfc46098832
#
_entry.id   f75ff8da749440490126ddfc46098832
#
_cell.length_a   1.000
_cell.length_b   1.000
_cell.length_c   1.000
_cell.angle_alpha   90.00
_cell.angle_beta   90.00
_cell.angle_gamma   90.00
#
_symmetry.space_group_name_H-M   'P 1'
#
loop_
_entity.id
_entity.type
_entity.pdbx_description
1 polymer ?
#
loop_
_entity_poly.entity_id
_entity_poly.type
_entity_poly.pdbx_seq_one_letter_code
_entity_poly.pdbx_strand_id
1 'polypeptide(L)'
;MKITRRAVLRLTGTAAAALALSGCSASGSAILGSNFSAWLQQTFGVSSSSTASSAASSEAMAASSLPAGEQPAASVAALPAYDADPLTGEAKRSNGRIVGVMVNNISNTTRQNARPQRGLSSADLLIECKVEGGITRFCAVFHDANSIPEIGPLRSGRDQFLQLLMPYQALYYHDGESAACTKFISVYNYSGLNIGGKNYFNTPTHPHVAHRDSRGRDVAYEHTEFTSGKEIRQAASNAGIGLKYDYDATFFRFADYRTGEENAMAGSSSGKAVSITHSDHYKTSFRYDPQSRTYKMQMYSRISGKFENTVDELNAKQLSFDNLLVCFAPIERYPGDSGDVQQVSYISGGDAYCFSRGGVQHGRWEKASPEHPLRVYDKTGAEMLFNRGKTYLAIVDDDEWSNFSYQ
;
A
#
# COMPACT_ATOMS: atom_id res chain seq x y z
N MET A 1 23.08 20.39 -20.28
CA MET A 1 23.14 21.22 -19.07
C MET A 1 22.27 20.52 -18.04
N LYS A 2 22.87 19.74 -17.14
CA LYS A 2 22.14 18.95 -16.12
C LYS A 2 21.83 19.87 -14.95
N ILE A 3 20.57 20.20 -14.75
CA ILE A 3 20.12 20.95 -13.57
C ILE A 3 19.74 19.93 -12.51
N THR A 4 20.60 19.80 -11.52
CA THR A 4 20.35 18.99 -10.32
C THR A 4 19.46 19.78 -9.35
N ARG A 5 18.26 19.27 -9.05
CA ARG A 5 17.29 19.84 -8.09
C ARG A 5 17.73 19.81 -6.61
N ARG A 6 18.98 19.50 -6.30
CA ARG A 6 19.52 19.40 -4.92
C ARG A 6 19.96 20.71 -4.27
N ALA A 7 19.62 21.87 -4.81
CA ALA A 7 20.20 23.16 -4.36
C ALA A 7 19.28 24.05 -3.51
N VAL A 8 18.16 23.59 -3.00
CA VAL A 8 17.34 24.43 -2.09
C VAL A 8 16.80 23.57 -0.94
N LEU A 9 17.57 23.31 0.06
CA LEU A 9 17.28 23.24 1.50
C LEU A 9 18.45 22.60 2.26
N ARG A 10 19.56 23.35 2.40
CA ARG A 10 20.51 23.10 3.49
C ARG A 10 20.71 24.43 4.20
N LEU A 11 20.05 24.64 5.30
CA LEU A 11 20.43 25.60 6.34
C LEU A 11 20.89 24.82 7.58
N THR A 12 22.13 24.91 7.74
CA THR A 12 23.07 24.70 8.84
C THR A 12 22.51 24.77 10.26
N GLY A 13 22.92 23.80 11.06
CA GLY A 13 22.84 23.82 12.50
C GLY A 13 23.81 22.82 13.11
N THR A 14 25.12 23.18 13.15
CA THR A 14 26.14 22.48 13.93
C THR A 14 25.96 22.78 15.41
N ALA A 15 25.82 21.76 16.27
CA ALA A 15 26.22 21.79 17.65
C ALA A 15 26.73 20.43 18.08
N ALA A 16 28.04 20.32 18.21
CA ALA A 16 28.75 19.23 18.87
C ALA A 16 28.58 19.34 20.37
N ALA A 17 28.26 18.23 21.03
CA ALA A 17 28.59 18.05 22.46
C ALA A 17 28.90 16.58 22.71
N ALA A 18 30.19 16.32 22.96
CA ALA A 18 30.68 15.08 23.54
C ALA A 18 30.32 15.02 25.02
N LEU A 19 29.87 13.87 25.52
CA LEU A 19 30.02 13.51 26.93
C LEU A 19 30.04 12.00 27.15
N ALA A 20 30.92 11.62 27.99
CA ALA A 20 31.55 10.39 28.33
C ALA A 20 30.65 9.21 28.75
N LEU A 21 31.22 8.04 28.56
CA LEU A 21 30.85 6.70 29.05
C LEU A 21 30.79 6.61 30.57
N SER A 22 29.74 5.99 31.09
CA SER A 22 29.86 5.04 32.21
C SER A 22 28.55 4.28 32.47
N GLY A 23 28.61 2.96 32.35
CA GLY A 23 28.08 1.99 33.28
C GLY A 23 26.61 1.60 33.27
N CYS A 24 26.38 0.32 32.97
CA CYS A 24 25.39 -0.63 33.50
C CYS A 24 23.94 -0.60 32.99
N SER A 25 23.65 -1.69 32.27
CA SER A 25 22.46 -2.59 32.34
C SER A 25 21.06 -2.01 32.53
N ALA A 26 20.17 -2.48 31.65
CA ALA A 26 18.70 -2.45 31.72
C ALA A 26 18.05 -1.09 31.40
N SER A 27 17.87 -0.81 30.14
CA SER A 27 16.80 0.09 29.63
C SER A 27 16.80 0.30 28.09
N GLY A 28 16.99 -0.75 27.32
CA GLY A 28 16.91 -0.66 25.85
C GLY A 28 15.52 -0.31 25.29
N SER A 29 14.45 -0.51 26.07
CA SER A 29 13.07 -0.23 25.63
C SER A 29 12.61 1.22 25.75
N ALA A 30 13.20 2.02 26.63
CA ALA A 30 12.74 3.39 26.90
C ALA A 30 13.28 4.42 25.91
N ILE A 31 14.47 4.20 25.33
CA ILE A 31 15.14 5.17 24.45
C ILE A 31 14.52 5.16 23.04
N LEU A 32 14.07 4.00 22.57
CA LEU A 32 13.34 3.89 21.29
C LEU A 32 11.95 4.55 21.34
N GLY A 33 11.29 4.55 22.52
CA GLY A 33 9.95 5.12 22.68
C GLY A 33 9.89 6.66 22.56
N SER A 34 10.88 7.38 23.07
CA SER A 34 10.88 8.85 23.08
C SER A 34 11.22 9.46 21.71
N ASN A 35 12.19 8.90 21.02
CA ASN A 35 12.60 9.39 19.69
C ASN A 35 11.54 9.11 18.62
N PHE A 36 10.88 7.97 18.70
CA PHE A 36 9.80 7.62 17.77
C PHE A 36 8.53 8.43 18.04
N SER A 37 8.20 8.71 19.30
CA SER A 37 7.06 9.58 19.65
C SER A 37 7.28 11.03 19.21
N ALA A 38 8.50 11.56 19.37
CA ALA A 38 8.88 12.88 18.87
C ALA A 38 8.84 12.92 17.33
N TRP A 39 9.28 11.86 16.67
CA TRP A 39 9.22 11.71 15.22
C TRP A 39 7.77 11.65 14.70
N LEU A 40 6.87 10.89 15.36
CA LEU A 40 5.44 10.85 15.02
C LEU A 40 4.79 12.22 15.15
N GLN A 41 5.12 12.97 16.20
CA GLN A 41 4.62 14.31 16.42
C GLN A 41 5.12 15.29 15.35
N GLN A 42 6.38 15.15 14.94
CA GLN A 42 7.01 15.97 13.91
C GLN A 42 6.54 15.62 12.49
N THR A 43 6.30 14.33 12.23
CA THR A 43 5.97 13.82 10.88
C THR A 43 4.46 13.78 10.62
N PHE A 44 3.65 13.55 11.64
CA PHE A 44 2.20 13.33 11.50
C PHE A 44 1.32 14.26 12.34
N GLY A 45 1.90 15.18 13.12
CA GLY A 45 1.15 16.13 13.95
C GLY A 45 0.33 15.50 15.08
N VAL A 46 0.60 14.24 15.44
CA VAL A 46 -0.17 13.49 16.44
C VAL A 46 0.39 13.76 17.83
N SER A 47 -0.34 14.53 18.63
CA SER A 47 -0.05 14.71 20.06
C SER A 47 -0.62 13.54 20.85
N SER A 48 0.23 12.81 21.58
CA SER A 48 -0.21 11.82 22.58
C SER A 48 -0.73 12.55 23.83
N SER A 49 -2.00 12.93 23.84
CA SER A 49 -2.66 13.38 25.07
C SER A 49 -3.49 12.25 25.65
N SER A 50 -2.92 11.56 26.64
CA SER A 50 -3.71 10.80 27.59
C SER A 50 -4.22 11.77 28.65
N THR A 51 -5.52 12.07 28.67
CA THR A 51 -6.19 12.50 29.89
C THR A 51 -7.64 12.06 29.86
N ALA A 52 -8.01 11.49 30.97
CA ALA A 52 -9.33 10.98 31.28
C ALA A 52 -10.33 12.11 31.58
N SER A 53 -11.60 11.82 31.19
CA SER A 53 -12.85 12.14 31.86
C SER A 53 -12.95 13.44 32.69
N SER A 54 -13.91 14.30 32.31
CA SER A 54 -15.06 14.61 33.20
C SER A 54 -16.07 15.56 32.54
N ALA A 55 -17.32 15.12 32.55
CA ALA A 55 -18.59 15.81 32.80
C ALA A 55 -18.86 17.23 32.27
N ALA A 56 -19.86 17.27 31.40
CA ALA A 56 -21.03 18.16 31.32
C ALA A 56 -20.98 19.58 31.90
N SER A 57 -21.30 20.54 31.06
CA SER A 57 -22.36 21.51 31.36
C SER A 57 -22.86 22.21 30.08
N SER A 58 -24.17 22.23 29.96
CA SER A 58 -24.96 22.90 28.94
C SER A 58 -25.01 24.40 29.21
N GLU A 59 -24.77 25.23 28.22
CA GLU A 59 -25.36 26.57 28.18
C GLU A 59 -25.86 26.88 26.77
N ALA A 60 -27.18 27.12 26.75
CA ALA A 60 -27.91 27.57 25.59
C ALA A 60 -27.66 29.07 25.40
N MET A 61 -27.34 29.46 24.17
CA MET A 61 -27.51 30.87 23.78
C MET A 61 -28.39 31.01 22.55
N ALA A 62 -29.24 31.98 22.66
CA ALA A 62 -30.44 32.23 21.90
C ALA A 62 -30.24 32.44 20.40
N ALA A 63 -31.19 31.92 19.64
CA ALA A 63 -31.35 32.16 18.22
C ALA A 63 -31.91 33.54 17.94
N SER A 64 -31.29 34.29 17.05
CA SER A 64 -31.85 35.47 16.41
C SER A 64 -32.47 35.03 15.07
N SER A 65 -33.78 35.22 14.96
CA SER A 65 -34.58 34.89 13.78
C SER A 65 -34.43 35.95 12.69
N LEU A 66 -34.13 35.48 11.45
CA LEU A 66 -34.37 36.24 10.21
C LEU A 66 -35.43 35.48 9.38
N PRO A 67 -36.27 36.16 8.60
CA PRO A 67 -37.48 35.57 8.04
C PRO A 67 -37.16 34.64 6.83
N ALA A 68 -37.93 33.54 6.80
CA ALA A 68 -37.89 32.53 5.75
C ALA A 68 -38.46 33.10 4.45
N GLY A 69 -37.65 33.14 3.41
CA GLY A 69 -38.11 33.16 2.04
C GLY A 69 -38.25 31.71 1.57
N GLU A 70 -39.48 31.29 1.27
CA GLU A 70 -39.74 30.01 0.64
C GLU A 70 -39.12 29.93 -0.73
N GLN A 71 -38.02 29.17 -0.86
CA GLN A 71 -37.59 28.59 -2.13
C GLN A 71 -38.16 27.16 -2.21
N PRO A 72 -38.77 26.77 -3.35
CA PRO A 72 -39.26 25.42 -3.51
C PRO A 72 -38.08 24.45 -3.38
N ALA A 73 -38.19 23.53 -2.45
CA ALA A 73 -37.23 22.44 -2.28
C ALA A 73 -37.24 21.61 -3.56
N ALA A 74 -36.20 21.84 -4.41
CA ALA A 74 -35.86 20.86 -5.42
C ALA A 74 -35.57 19.55 -4.68
N SER A 75 -36.37 18.52 -4.94
CA SER A 75 -36.13 17.19 -4.45
C SER A 75 -34.74 16.79 -4.93
N VAL A 76 -33.76 16.81 -4.03
CA VAL A 76 -32.45 16.22 -4.29
C VAL A 76 -32.74 14.73 -4.49
N ALA A 77 -32.74 14.29 -5.75
CA ALA A 77 -32.81 12.87 -6.05
C ALA A 77 -31.68 12.21 -5.23
N ALA A 78 -32.05 11.23 -4.41
CA ALA A 78 -31.06 10.47 -3.65
C ALA A 78 -30.02 9.95 -4.64
N LEU A 79 -28.74 10.29 -4.41
CA LEU A 79 -27.66 9.77 -5.22
C LEU A 79 -27.81 8.24 -5.23
N PRO A 80 -27.71 7.58 -6.38
CA PRO A 80 -27.80 6.14 -6.45
C PRO A 80 -26.78 5.52 -5.50
N ALA A 81 -27.19 4.47 -4.79
CA ALA A 81 -26.29 3.75 -3.88
C ALA A 81 -24.99 3.41 -4.64
N TYR A 82 -23.86 3.61 -3.95
CA TYR A 82 -22.56 3.30 -4.52
C TYR A 82 -22.49 1.81 -4.86
N ASP A 83 -22.37 1.47 -6.13
CA ASP A 83 -22.48 0.11 -6.66
C ASP A 83 -21.24 -0.34 -7.46
N ALA A 84 -20.16 0.46 -7.45
CA ALA A 84 -18.90 0.09 -8.06
C ALA A 84 -18.01 -0.71 -7.09
N ASP A 85 -17.21 -1.62 -7.65
CA ASP A 85 -16.15 -2.32 -6.91
C ASP A 85 -15.05 -1.30 -6.52
N PRO A 86 -14.67 -1.23 -5.24
CA PRO A 86 -13.78 -0.17 -4.75
C PRO A 86 -12.35 -0.28 -5.27
N LEU A 87 -11.90 -1.46 -5.75
CA LEU A 87 -10.55 -1.70 -6.24
C LEU A 87 -10.42 -1.65 -7.76
N THR A 88 -11.50 -1.92 -8.48
CA THR A 88 -11.47 -2.07 -9.94
C THR A 88 -12.38 -1.11 -10.69
N GLY A 89 -13.32 -0.44 -10.01
CA GLY A 89 -14.34 0.40 -10.66
C GLY A 89 -15.35 -0.37 -11.50
N GLU A 90 -15.28 -1.70 -11.55
CA GLU A 90 -16.29 -2.54 -12.20
C GLU A 90 -17.58 -2.59 -11.35
N ALA A 91 -18.65 -3.18 -11.88
CA ALA A 91 -19.86 -3.42 -11.09
C ALA A 91 -19.53 -4.20 -9.81
N LYS A 92 -20.08 -3.77 -8.68
CA LYS A 92 -19.82 -4.38 -7.37
C LYS A 92 -20.24 -5.85 -7.36
N ARG A 93 -19.30 -6.73 -6.99
CA ARG A 93 -19.51 -8.18 -6.98
C ARG A 93 -19.95 -8.72 -5.61
N SER A 94 -19.60 -8.03 -4.54
CA SER A 94 -19.94 -8.41 -3.17
C SER A 94 -19.85 -7.22 -2.23
N ASN A 95 -20.42 -7.37 -1.01
CA ASN A 95 -20.19 -6.46 0.12
C ASN A 95 -19.10 -7.02 1.04
N GLY A 96 -18.06 -7.61 0.44
CA GLY A 96 -16.90 -8.12 1.17
C GLY A 96 -16.04 -6.98 1.70
N ARG A 97 -15.37 -7.26 2.85
CA ARG A 97 -14.29 -6.40 3.33
C ARG A 97 -13.06 -6.63 2.47
N ILE A 98 -12.43 -5.54 2.04
CA ILE A 98 -11.13 -5.58 1.35
C ILE A 98 -10.10 -6.30 2.23
N VAL A 99 -9.29 -7.15 1.62
CA VAL A 99 -8.21 -7.89 2.29
C VAL A 99 -6.91 -7.60 1.57
N GLY A 100 -5.91 -7.12 2.31
CA GLY A 100 -4.53 -6.99 1.84
C GLY A 100 -3.66 -8.09 2.42
N VAL A 101 -3.08 -8.92 1.57
CA VAL A 101 -2.23 -10.06 1.94
C VAL A 101 -0.78 -9.76 1.60
N MET A 102 0.11 -9.86 2.60
CA MET A 102 1.54 -9.64 2.38
C MET A 102 2.21 -10.87 1.76
N VAL A 103 2.81 -10.69 0.60
CA VAL A 103 3.45 -11.75 -0.17
C VAL A 103 4.93 -11.44 -0.39
N ASN A 104 5.74 -12.46 -0.18
CA ASN A 104 7.18 -12.39 -0.37
C ASN A 104 7.56 -12.25 -1.85
N ASN A 105 8.56 -11.41 -2.13
CA ASN A 105 9.07 -11.25 -3.49
C ASN A 105 10.58 -11.48 -3.62
N ILE A 106 11.23 -12.03 -2.57
CA ILE A 106 12.67 -12.30 -2.61
C ILE A 106 13.02 -13.28 -3.74
N SER A 107 14.12 -13.00 -4.46
CA SER A 107 14.70 -13.86 -5.48
C SER A 107 16.19 -13.59 -5.58
N ASN A 108 16.93 -13.95 -4.52
CA ASN A 108 18.38 -13.69 -4.41
C ASN A 108 19.22 -14.89 -4.85
N THR A 109 18.83 -16.09 -4.46
CA THR A 109 19.47 -17.36 -4.79
C THR A 109 18.41 -18.43 -4.99
N THR A 110 18.77 -19.62 -5.44
CA THR A 110 17.82 -20.73 -5.61
C THR A 110 17.08 -21.08 -4.32
N ARG A 111 17.75 -21.02 -3.16
CA ARG A 111 17.12 -21.29 -1.83
C ARG A 111 16.38 -20.06 -1.30
N GLN A 112 16.89 -18.85 -1.53
CA GLN A 112 16.26 -17.58 -1.17
C GLN A 112 15.42 -17.08 -2.33
N ASN A 113 14.36 -17.84 -2.67
CA ASN A 113 13.51 -17.58 -3.82
C ASN A 113 12.04 -17.90 -3.54
N ALA A 114 11.24 -16.85 -3.42
CA ALA A 114 9.79 -16.93 -3.26
C ALA A 114 9.06 -17.18 -4.59
N ARG A 115 9.72 -16.87 -5.72
CA ARG A 115 9.12 -16.90 -7.06
C ARG A 115 9.15 -18.30 -7.70
N PRO A 116 8.16 -18.66 -8.54
CA PRO A 116 6.92 -17.95 -8.76
C PRO A 116 6.01 -18.00 -7.53
N GLN A 117 5.23 -16.95 -7.32
CA GLN A 117 4.24 -16.87 -6.25
C GLN A 117 2.93 -17.52 -6.71
N ARG A 118 2.04 -17.86 -5.74
CA ARG A 118 0.67 -18.31 -5.99
C ARG A 118 -0.32 -17.18 -5.69
N GLY A 119 -1.42 -17.14 -6.44
CA GLY A 119 -2.60 -16.33 -6.16
C GLY A 119 -2.53 -14.87 -6.61
N LEU A 120 -1.38 -14.39 -7.07
CA LEU A 120 -1.21 -12.98 -7.45
C LEU A 120 -2.05 -12.59 -8.68
N SER A 121 -2.29 -13.52 -9.61
CA SER A 121 -3.10 -13.24 -10.80
C SER A 121 -4.57 -12.95 -10.50
N SER A 122 -5.03 -13.29 -9.30
CA SER A 122 -6.40 -13.03 -8.82
C SER A 122 -6.56 -11.71 -8.08
N ALA A 123 -5.47 -11.06 -7.68
CA ALA A 123 -5.53 -9.77 -6.99
C ALA A 123 -6.15 -8.69 -7.86
N ASP A 124 -6.98 -7.83 -7.26
CA ASP A 124 -7.60 -6.67 -7.90
C ASP A 124 -6.64 -5.49 -7.95
N LEU A 125 -5.82 -5.32 -6.89
CA LEU A 125 -4.74 -4.36 -6.81
C LEU A 125 -3.48 -5.06 -6.29
N LEU A 126 -2.35 -4.89 -6.96
CA LEU A 126 -1.05 -5.39 -6.51
C LEU A 126 -0.13 -4.22 -6.19
N ILE A 127 0.27 -4.09 -4.93
CA ILE A 127 1.17 -3.03 -4.46
C ILE A 127 2.57 -3.60 -4.30
N GLU A 128 3.57 -2.95 -4.90
CA GLU A 128 4.99 -3.28 -4.73
C GLU A 128 5.74 -2.09 -4.11
N CYS A 129 6.55 -2.37 -3.09
CA CYS A 129 7.40 -1.38 -2.44
C CYS A 129 8.68 -2.02 -1.93
N LYS A 130 9.76 -1.22 -1.91
CA LYS A 130 11.05 -1.58 -1.30
C LYS A 130 10.88 -1.80 0.21
N VAL A 131 11.57 -2.82 0.72
CA VAL A 131 11.69 -3.14 2.14
C VAL A 131 13.18 -3.35 2.48
N GLU A 132 13.49 -3.96 3.62
CA GLU A 132 14.86 -4.17 4.09
C GLU A 132 15.75 -4.86 3.06
N GLY A 133 17.03 -4.52 3.05
CA GLY A 133 18.05 -5.12 2.17
C GLY A 133 17.83 -4.83 0.70
N GLY A 134 17.07 -3.80 0.36
CA GLY A 134 16.73 -3.42 -1.02
C GLY A 134 15.85 -4.42 -1.75
N ILE A 135 15.27 -5.43 -1.06
CA ILE A 135 14.28 -6.33 -1.66
C ILE A 135 12.93 -5.63 -1.75
N THR A 136 12.02 -6.17 -2.55
CA THR A 136 10.61 -5.72 -2.54
C THR A 136 9.69 -6.75 -1.90
N ARG A 137 8.52 -6.31 -1.49
CA ARG A 137 7.37 -7.16 -1.15
C ARG A 137 6.17 -6.76 -1.97
N PHE A 138 5.23 -7.68 -2.07
CA PHE A 138 3.89 -7.39 -2.56
C PHE A 138 2.89 -7.31 -1.41
N CYS A 139 1.93 -6.40 -1.55
CA CYS A 139 0.64 -6.51 -0.89
C CYS A 139 -0.39 -6.78 -1.99
N ALA A 140 -0.92 -7.99 -2.00
CA ALA A 140 -1.99 -8.38 -2.91
C ALA A 140 -3.34 -8.04 -2.28
N VAL A 141 -4.13 -7.20 -2.94
CA VAL A 141 -5.37 -6.65 -2.40
C VAL A 141 -6.56 -7.20 -3.17
N PHE A 142 -7.54 -7.68 -2.43
CA PHE A 142 -8.73 -8.34 -2.94
C PHE A 142 -9.99 -7.68 -2.39
N HIS A 143 -11.03 -7.58 -3.19
CA HIS A 143 -12.31 -6.98 -2.78
C HIS A 143 -13.06 -7.82 -1.74
N ASP A 144 -12.76 -9.10 -1.60
CA ASP A 144 -13.46 -10.05 -0.73
C ASP A 144 -12.56 -11.25 -0.42
N ALA A 145 -12.60 -11.77 0.81
CA ALA A 145 -11.90 -12.98 1.19
C ALA A 145 -12.34 -14.22 0.38
N ASN A 146 -13.55 -14.23 -0.18
CA ASN A 146 -14.01 -15.34 -1.03
C ASN A 146 -13.34 -15.36 -2.41
N SER A 147 -12.79 -14.24 -2.87
CA SER A 147 -12.08 -14.14 -4.14
C SER A 147 -10.62 -14.59 -4.06
N ILE A 148 -10.12 -14.86 -2.85
CA ILE A 148 -8.70 -15.21 -2.61
C ILE A 148 -8.49 -16.70 -2.82
N PRO A 149 -7.69 -17.10 -3.83
CA PRO A 149 -7.25 -18.49 -3.98
C PRO A 149 -6.20 -18.83 -2.91
N GLU A 150 -5.50 -19.95 -3.06
CA GLU A 150 -4.25 -20.15 -2.34
C GLU A 150 -3.26 -19.06 -2.72
N ILE A 151 -2.65 -18.40 -1.71
CA ILE A 151 -1.77 -17.24 -1.92
C ILE A 151 -0.54 -17.28 -1.02
N GLY A 152 0.58 -16.85 -1.58
CA GLY A 152 1.86 -16.73 -0.89
C GLY A 152 3.08 -16.92 -1.80
N PRO A 153 4.27 -17.10 -1.21
CA PRO A 153 4.54 -17.27 0.23
C PRO A 153 4.23 -16.02 1.05
N LEU A 154 3.61 -16.22 2.23
CA LEU A 154 3.32 -15.12 3.15
C LEU A 154 4.60 -14.47 3.66
N ARG A 155 4.50 -13.21 4.04
CA ARG A 155 5.61 -12.46 4.65
C ARG A 155 5.12 -11.38 5.60
N SER A 156 6.08 -10.87 6.39
CA SER A 156 5.80 -9.93 7.47
C SER A 156 5.27 -8.59 6.97
N GLY A 157 4.30 -8.06 7.70
CA GLY A 157 3.71 -6.75 7.50
C GLY A 157 4.72 -5.61 7.65
N ARG A 158 4.47 -4.54 6.93
CA ARG A 158 5.19 -3.26 6.98
C ARG A 158 4.17 -2.14 6.92
N ASP A 159 4.42 -1.10 7.68
CA ASP A 159 3.49 0.03 7.80
C ASP A 159 3.27 0.77 6.50
N GLN A 160 4.26 0.83 5.59
CA GLN A 160 4.09 1.47 4.28
C GLN A 160 2.97 0.83 3.43
N PHE A 161 2.70 -0.47 3.58
CA PHE A 161 1.55 -1.09 2.93
C PHE A 161 0.26 -0.85 3.71
N LEU A 162 0.32 -0.94 5.04
CA LEU A 162 -0.83 -0.69 5.90
C LEU A 162 -1.38 0.73 5.70
N GLN A 163 -0.51 1.74 5.59
CA GLN A 163 -0.91 3.12 5.35
C GLN A 163 -1.75 3.31 4.08
N LEU A 164 -1.59 2.46 3.07
CA LEU A 164 -2.40 2.48 1.85
C LEU A 164 -3.76 1.78 2.02
N LEU A 165 -3.85 0.85 2.97
CA LEU A 165 -5.05 0.05 3.24
C LEU A 165 -5.97 0.67 4.30
N MET A 166 -5.40 1.41 5.26
CA MET A 166 -6.14 1.98 6.41
C MET A 166 -7.36 2.81 6.03
N PRO A 167 -7.30 3.71 5.02
CA PRO A 167 -8.45 4.52 4.63
C PRO A 167 -9.69 3.71 4.26
N TYR A 168 -9.46 2.45 3.86
CA TYR A 168 -10.50 1.54 3.38
C TYR A 168 -10.89 0.49 4.42
N GLN A 169 -10.46 0.62 5.68
CA GLN A 169 -10.77 -0.35 6.74
C GLN A 169 -10.53 -1.81 6.30
N ALA A 170 -9.47 -2.03 5.51
CA ALA A 170 -9.14 -3.34 4.95
C ALA A 170 -8.60 -4.28 6.03
N LEU A 171 -8.89 -5.57 5.93
CA LEU A 171 -8.21 -6.58 6.74
C LEU A 171 -6.76 -6.69 6.27
N TYR A 172 -5.79 -6.49 7.17
CA TYR A 172 -4.37 -6.63 6.89
C TYR A 172 -3.88 -8.00 7.35
N TYR A 173 -3.43 -8.84 6.41
CA TYR A 173 -3.10 -10.25 6.63
C TYR A 173 -1.64 -10.56 6.28
N HIS A 174 -0.88 -11.10 7.23
CA HIS A 174 0.56 -11.34 7.08
C HIS A 174 1.09 -12.36 8.09
N ASP A 175 2.39 -12.74 8.00
CA ASP A 175 3.10 -13.53 9.01
C ASP A 175 4.22 -12.71 9.64
N GLY A 176 4.04 -12.30 10.89
CA GLY A 176 4.93 -11.39 11.61
C GLY A 176 4.91 -9.96 11.05
N GLU A 177 5.60 -9.05 11.73
CA GLU A 177 5.68 -7.65 11.33
C GLU A 177 6.96 -6.99 11.85
N SER A 178 7.35 -5.84 11.30
CA SER A 178 8.46 -5.05 11.86
C SER A 178 8.02 -4.32 13.15
N ALA A 179 8.99 -3.96 13.99
CA ALA A 179 8.73 -3.15 15.18
C ALA A 179 8.03 -1.83 14.85
N ALA A 180 8.43 -1.18 13.74
CA ALA A 180 7.80 0.02 13.24
C ALA A 180 6.33 -0.22 12.88
N CYS A 181 6.04 -1.32 12.19
CA CYS A 181 4.66 -1.69 11.83
C CYS A 181 3.80 -1.97 13.08
N THR A 182 4.32 -2.75 14.05
CA THR A 182 3.64 -3.00 15.33
C THR A 182 3.30 -1.68 16.04
N LYS A 183 4.27 -0.77 16.11
CA LYS A 183 4.07 0.54 16.73
C LYS A 183 3.02 1.36 15.98
N PHE A 184 3.08 1.35 14.65
CA PHE A 184 2.13 2.03 13.78
C PHE A 184 0.69 1.51 14.00
N ILE A 185 0.48 0.20 14.01
CA ILE A 185 -0.80 -0.45 14.31
C ILE A 185 -1.36 0.01 15.66
N SER A 186 -0.50 0.08 16.68
CA SER A 186 -0.88 0.53 18.01
C SER A 186 -1.30 2.00 18.04
N VAL A 187 -0.52 2.88 17.41
CA VAL A 187 -0.77 4.34 17.39
C VAL A 187 -2.09 4.67 16.69
N TYR A 188 -2.38 3.99 15.60
CA TYR A 188 -3.60 4.21 14.81
C TYR A 188 -4.75 3.28 15.20
N ASN A 189 -4.61 2.52 16.31
CA ASN A 189 -5.63 1.60 16.81
C ASN A 189 -6.16 0.61 15.75
N TYR A 190 -5.26 0.09 14.90
CA TYR A 190 -5.61 -0.80 13.79
C TYR A 190 -5.57 -2.28 14.15
N SER A 191 -5.33 -2.63 15.41
CA SER A 191 -5.22 -4.02 15.89
C SER A 191 -6.45 -4.86 15.60
N GLY A 192 -7.65 -4.25 15.60
CA GLY A 192 -8.93 -4.93 15.29
C GLY A 192 -9.06 -5.40 13.83
N LEU A 193 -8.18 -4.98 12.92
CA LEU A 193 -8.17 -5.39 11.51
C LEU A 193 -6.80 -5.95 11.09
N ASN A 194 -5.96 -6.31 12.08
CA ASN A 194 -4.62 -6.85 11.85
C ASN A 194 -4.56 -8.32 12.24
N ILE A 195 -4.28 -9.19 11.28
CA ILE A 195 -4.03 -10.61 11.49
C ILE A 195 -2.59 -10.90 11.05
N GLY A 196 -1.68 -10.99 12.04
CA GLY A 196 -0.24 -11.04 11.79
C GLY A 196 0.51 -12.23 12.41
N GLY A 197 -0.15 -13.06 13.17
CA GLY A 197 0.37 -14.34 13.69
C GLY A 197 1.39 -14.27 14.81
N LYS A 198 2.47 -13.51 14.65
CA LYS A 198 3.52 -13.39 15.67
C LYS A 198 3.65 -11.96 16.12
N ASN A 199 3.60 -11.79 17.43
CA ASN A 199 3.76 -10.53 18.10
C ASN A 199 5.11 -10.47 18.81
N TYR A 200 6.04 -9.65 18.34
CA TYR A 200 7.35 -9.49 18.96
C TYR A 200 7.34 -8.49 20.15
N PHE A 201 6.26 -7.73 20.35
CA PHE A 201 6.21 -6.61 21.30
C PHE A 201 5.01 -6.65 22.25
N ASN A 202 4.38 -7.82 22.45
CA ASN A 202 3.18 -7.99 23.28
C ASN A 202 1.99 -7.09 22.91
N THR A 203 1.93 -6.65 21.65
CA THR A 203 0.77 -5.92 21.14
C THR A 203 -0.30 -6.93 20.74
N PRO A 204 -1.59 -6.67 20.99
CA PRO A 204 -2.64 -7.58 20.56
C PRO A 204 -2.61 -7.76 19.04
N THR A 205 -2.26 -8.95 18.61
CA THR A 205 -2.26 -9.33 17.19
C THR A 205 -3.02 -10.63 17.06
N HIS A 206 -4.00 -10.67 16.19
CA HIS A 206 -4.75 -11.88 15.94
C HIS A 206 -3.90 -12.91 15.20
N PRO A 207 -3.93 -14.19 15.63
CA PRO A 207 -3.21 -15.26 14.95
C PRO A 207 -3.71 -15.46 13.53
N HIS A 208 -2.80 -15.58 12.57
CA HIS A 208 -3.14 -16.00 11.22
C HIS A 208 -3.37 -17.52 11.15
N VAL A 209 -4.08 -17.97 10.12
CA VAL A 209 -4.25 -19.37 9.74
C VAL A 209 -3.56 -19.58 8.40
N ALA A 210 -2.60 -20.48 8.37
CA ALA A 210 -1.78 -20.75 7.21
C ALA A 210 -1.29 -22.19 7.21
N HIS A 211 -0.81 -22.65 6.08
CA HIS A 211 -0.19 -23.97 5.93
C HIS A 211 1.17 -23.83 5.23
N ARG A 212 1.95 -24.92 5.25
CA ARG A 212 3.25 -24.94 4.60
C ARG A 212 3.27 -25.93 3.44
N ASP A 213 3.78 -25.45 2.31
CA ASP A 213 4.03 -26.23 1.11
C ASP A 213 5.37 -25.82 0.50
N SER A 214 6.34 -26.75 0.48
CA SER A 214 7.63 -26.54 -0.18
C SER A 214 7.51 -26.53 -1.71
N ARG A 215 6.39 -26.96 -2.25
CA ARG A 215 6.15 -27.11 -3.70
C ARG A 215 7.16 -28.05 -4.36
N GLY A 216 7.70 -29.02 -3.60
CA GLY A 216 8.77 -29.92 -4.07
C GLY A 216 10.11 -29.22 -4.34
N ARG A 217 10.33 -28.01 -3.81
CA ARG A 217 11.52 -27.18 -4.04
C ARG A 217 12.40 -27.14 -2.79
N ASP A 218 13.72 -27.09 -2.99
CA ASP A 218 14.67 -26.78 -1.91
C ASP A 218 14.77 -25.27 -1.73
N VAL A 219 13.81 -24.72 -1.00
CA VAL A 219 13.77 -23.31 -0.62
C VAL A 219 13.83 -23.14 0.88
N ALA A 220 14.26 -21.98 1.36
CA ALA A 220 14.28 -21.70 2.78
C ALA A 220 12.87 -21.74 3.38
N TYR A 221 12.78 -22.15 4.64
CA TYR A 221 11.52 -22.41 5.36
C TYR A 221 10.55 -21.23 5.31
N GLU A 222 11.06 -19.99 5.37
CA GLU A 222 10.27 -18.77 5.27
C GLU A 222 9.60 -18.54 3.90
N HIS A 223 9.88 -19.39 2.89
CA HIS A 223 9.28 -19.31 1.55
C HIS A 223 8.27 -20.41 1.28
N THR A 224 7.84 -21.12 2.32
CA THR A 224 6.92 -22.27 2.22
C THR A 224 5.55 -22.02 2.84
N GLU A 225 5.26 -20.82 3.35
CA GLU A 225 4.02 -20.52 4.03
C GLU A 225 3.00 -19.89 3.10
N PHE A 226 1.81 -20.49 3.05
CA PHE A 226 0.69 -20.08 2.22
C PHE A 226 -0.58 -19.98 3.04
N THR A 227 -1.53 -19.19 2.56
CA THR A 227 -2.90 -19.12 3.07
C THR A 227 -3.90 -19.15 1.93
N SER A 228 -5.17 -19.14 2.26
CA SER A 228 -6.28 -19.11 1.29
C SER A 228 -7.43 -18.29 1.85
N GLY A 229 -8.36 -17.89 1.00
CA GLY A 229 -9.56 -17.19 1.44
C GLY A 229 -10.35 -17.98 2.49
N LYS A 230 -10.33 -19.32 2.46
CA LYS A 230 -10.92 -20.16 3.51
C LYS A 230 -10.22 -19.96 4.86
N GLU A 231 -8.90 -19.99 4.87
CA GLU A 231 -8.08 -19.85 6.08
C GLU A 231 -8.15 -18.40 6.62
N ILE A 232 -8.19 -17.41 5.75
CA ILE A 232 -8.39 -15.99 6.12
C ILE A 232 -9.75 -15.80 6.80
N ARG A 233 -10.83 -16.39 6.25
CA ARG A 233 -12.14 -16.35 6.89
C ARG A 233 -12.14 -17.06 8.25
N GLN A 234 -11.43 -18.17 8.36
CA GLN A 234 -11.27 -18.88 9.65
C GLN A 234 -10.55 -18.00 10.67
N ALA A 235 -9.44 -17.35 10.27
CA ALA A 235 -8.68 -16.44 11.14
C ALA A 235 -9.53 -15.23 11.58
N ALA A 236 -10.25 -14.63 10.66
CA ALA A 236 -11.17 -13.52 10.94
C ALA A 236 -12.29 -13.93 11.90
N SER A 237 -12.88 -15.14 11.72
CA SER A 237 -13.88 -15.70 12.63
C SER A 237 -13.32 -15.93 14.03
N ASN A 238 -12.12 -16.48 14.13
CA ASN A 238 -11.45 -16.71 15.43
C ASN A 238 -11.15 -15.38 16.15
N ALA A 239 -10.91 -14.31 15.40
CA ALA A 239 -10.64 -12.97 15.91
C ALA A 239 -11.90 -12.12 16.14
N GLY A 240 -13.09 -12.63 15.79
CA GLY A 240 -14.34 -11.85 15.86
C GLY A 240 -14.43 -10.72 14.85
N ILE A 241 -13.65 -10.76 13.74
CA ILE A 241 -13.60 -9.71 12.73
C ILE A 241 -14.67 -9.93 11.68
N GLY A 242 -15.53 -8.93 11.47
CA GLY A 242 -16.55 -8.95 10.40
C GLY A 242 -15.92 -8.76 9.02
N LEU A 243 -16.28 -9.65 8.09
CA LEU A 243 -15.80 -9.61 6.70
C LEU A 243 -16.81 -8.98 5.73
N LYS A 244 -17.81 -8.28 6.23
CA LYS A 244 -18.70 -7.43 5.42
C LYS A 244 -18.40 -5.97 5.70
N TYR A 245 -18.37 -5.15 4.65
CA TYR A 245 -18.16 -3.74 4.75
C TYR A 245 -18.75 -3.03 3.52
N ASP A 246 -19.51 -1.98 3.74
CA ASP A 246 -20.09 -1.18 2.66
C ASP A 246 -19.16 0.01 2.37
N TYR A 247 -18.54 -0.02 1.21
CA TYR A 247 -17.68 1.05 0.72
C TYR A 247 -18.52 2.10 0.00
N ASP A 248 -18.24 3.36 0.26
CA ASP A 248 -18.82 4.55 -0.37
C ASP A 248 -17.84 5.28 -1.30
N ALA A 249 -16.62 4.76 -1.40
CA ALA A 249 -15.56 5.32 -2.24
C ALA A 249 -14.67 4.23 -2.85
N THR A 250 -14.03 4.55 -3.98
CA THR A 250 -13.02 3.73 -4.64
C THR A 250 -11.60 4.13 -4.22
N PHE A 251 -10.63 3.22 -4.43
CA PHE A 251 -9.20 3.49 -4.26
C PHE A 251 -8.72 4.61 -5.20
N PHE A 252 -9.18 4.57 -6.45
CA PHE A 252 -8.88 5.59 -7.47
C PHE A 252 -10.18 6.08 -8.07
N ARG A 253 -10.16 7.24 -8.72
CA ARG A 253 -11.28 7.70 -9.55
C ARG A 253 -11.34 6.83 -10.81
N PHE A 254 -12.25 5.88 -10.84
CA PHE A 254 -12.46 5.02 -12.02
C PHE A 254 -13.50 5.57 -12.97
N ALA A 255 -13.35 5.23 -14.26
CA ALA A 255 -14.38 5.42 -15.28
C ALA A 255 -15.67 4.67 -14.90
N ASP A 256 -16.82 5.30 -15.11
CA ASP A 256 -18.11 4.73 -14.73
C ASP A 256 -18.45 3.51 -15.62
N TYR A 257 -18.60 2.34 -14.98
CA TYR A 257 -18.89 1.10 -15.69
C TYR A 257 -20.27 1.10 -16.40
N ARG A 258 -21.21 1.94 -15.93
CA ARG A 258 -22.57 2.03 -16.48
C ARG A 258 -22.61 2.80 -17.79
N THR A 259 -21.70 3.75 -17.99
CA THR A 259 -21.67 4.61 -19.19
C THR A 259 -20.78 4.04 -20.29
N GLY A 260 -19.93 3.06 -19.99
CA GLY A 260 -18.89 2.62 -20.89
C GLY A 260 -17.76 3.63 -21.08
N GLU A 261 -17.70 4.68 -20.22
CA GLU A 261 -16.62 5.65 -20.21
C GLU A 261 -15.27 4.96 -20.11
N GLU A 262 -14.29 5.47 -20.83
CA GLU A 262 -12.92 4.99 -20.80
C GLU A 262 -11.96 6.16 -20.96
N ASN A 263 -10.88 6.17 -20.19
CA ASN A 263 -9.78 7.08 -20.43
C ASN A 263 -8.95 6.56 -21.61
N ALA A 264 -9.19 7.12 -22.78
CA ALA A 264 -8.50 6.73 -24.01
C ALA A 264 -7.03 7.18 -24.03
N MET A 265 -6.56 7.90 -23.01
CA MET A 265 -5.22 8.49 -22.94
C MET A 265 -4.93 9.40 -24.14
N ALA A 266 -5.97 10.04 -24.69
CA ALA A 266 -5.87 10.91 -25.86
C ALA A 266 -4.89 12.06 -25.59
N GLY A 267 -3.97 12.31 -26.53
CA GLY A 267 -2.93 13.32 -26.39
C GLY A 267 -1.82 12.96 -25.39
N SER A 268 -1.83 11.76 -24.82
CA SER A 268 -0.75 11.27 -23.95
C SER A 268 0.47 10.82 -24.78
N SER A 269 1.63 10.78 -24.12
CA SER A 269 2.83 10.14 -24.67
C SER A 269 2.66 8.63 -24.75
N SER A 270 3.47 7.95 -25.56
CA SER A 270 3.53 6.49 -25.59
C SER A 270 3.96 5.95 -24.23
N GLY A 271 3.27 4.94 -23.75
CA GLY A 271 3.54 4.24 -22.50
C GLY A 271 3.43 2.73 -22.68
N LYS A 272 3.85 2.19 -23.84
CA LYS A 272 3.70 0.76 -24.19
C LYS A 272 4.70 -0.15 -23.51
N ALA A 273 5.85 0.37 -23.11
CA ALA A 273 6.82 -0.34 -22.29
C ALA A 273 7.19 0.52 -21.09
N VAL A 274 7.26 -0.10 -19.91
CA VAL A 274 7.58 0.59 -18.65
C VAL A 274 8.64 -0.22 -17.92
N SER A 275 9.67 0.45 -17.40
CA SER A 275 10.72 -0.16 -16.57
C SER A 275 10.83 0.60 -15.25
N ILE A 276 10.68 -0.11 -14.14
CA ILE A 276 10.69 0.40 -12.78
C ILE A 276 11.86 -0.24 -12.04
N THR A 277 12.70 0.58 -11.42
CA THR A 277 13.78 0.13 -10.55
C THR A 277 13.41 0.46 -9.11
N HIS A 278 13.37 -0.54 -8.24
CA HIS A 278 13.19 -0.37 -6.80
C HIS A 278 14.52 -0.41 -6.05
N SER A 279 15.49 -1.10 -6.64
CA SER A 279 16.88 -1.19 -6.19
C SER A 279 17.74 -1.85 -7.28
N ASP A 280 19.03 -1.98 -7.06
CA ASP A 280 19.99 -2.59 -8.03
C ASP A 280 19.51 -3.92 -8.60
N HIS A 281 18.85 -4.74 -7.77
CA HIS A 281 18.46 -6.11 -8.13
C HIS A 281 16.95 -6.36 -8.19
N TYR A 282 16.13 -5.40 -7.78
CA TYR A 282 14.67 -5.51 -7.80
C TYR A 282 14.10 -4.52 -8.80
N LYS A 283 13.85 -5.04 -10.00
CA LYS A 283 13.34 -4.29 -11.15
C LYS A 283 12.12 -5.00 -11.71
N THR A 284 11.11 -4.22 -12.03
CA THR A 284 9.85 -4.70 -12.64
C THR A 284 9.67 -4.01 -13.97
N SER A 285 9.25 -4.75 -15.00
CA SER A 285 8.95 -4.17 -16.31
C SER A 285 7.62 -4.65 -16.84
N PHE A 286 7.03 -3.86 -17.71
CA PHE A 286 5.74 -4.12 -18.32
C PHE A 286 5.80 -3.86 -19.82
N ARG A 287 5.03 -4.68 -20.57
CA ARG A 287 4.75 -4.45 -21.97
C ARG A 287 3.24 -4.47 -22.20
N TYR A 288 2.75 -3.40 -22.83
CA TYR A 288 1.35 -3.33 -23.23
C TYR A 288 1.07 -4.32 -24.36
N ASP A 289 0.07 -5.14 -24.15
CA ASP A 289 -0.47 -6.08 -25.13
C ASP A 289 -1.79 -5.50 -25.68
N PRO A 290 -1.83 -5.05 -26.94
CA PRO A 290 -3.03 -4.42 -27.50
C PRO A 290 -4.19 -5.42 -27.70
N GLN A 291 -3.90 -6.73 -27.74
CA GLN A 291 -4.93 -7.75 -27.90
C GLN A 291 -5.73 -7.94 -26.61
N SER A 292 -5.03 -8.09 -25.47
CA SER A 292 -5.67 -8.17 -24.15
C SER A 292 -5.95 -6.81 -23.54
N ARG A 293 -5.41 -5.73 -24.12
CA ARG A 293 -5.48 -4.34 -23.64
C ARG A 293 -4.92 -4.15 -22.23
N THR A 294 -3.96 -5.00 -21.84
CA THR A 294 -3.33 -5.02 -20.51
C THR A 294 -1.81 -4.94 -20.60
N TYR A 295 -1.18 -4.61 -19.50
CA TYR A 295 0.26 -4.61 -19.32
C TYR A 295 0.72 -5.94 -18.76
N LYS A 296 1.57 -6.67 -19.48
CA LYS A 296 2.17 -7.95 -19.08
C LYS A 296 3.40 -7.71 -18.23
N MET A 297 3.43 -8.29 -17.03
CA MET A 297 4.48 -8.08 -16.03
C MET A 297 5.66 -9.01 -16.25
N GLN A 298 6.87 -8.46 -16.10
CA GLN A 298 8.14 -9.18 -16.00
C GLN A 298 8.93 -8.65 -14.79
N MET A 299 9.67 -9.51 -14.13
CA MET A 299 10.60 -9.13 -13.06
C MET A 299 12.01 -9.57 -13.38
N TYR A 300 12.98 -8.75 -12.98
CA TYR A 300 14.39 -9.14 -13.05
C TYR A 300 14.67 -10.28 -12.09
N SER A 301 15.34 -11.31 -12.56
CA SER A 301 15.79 -12.47 -11.78
C SER A 301 17.30 -12.38 -11.58
N ARG A 302 17.76 -12.30 -10.32
CA ARG A 302 19.17 -12.37 -9.98
C ARG A 302 19.79 -13.73 -10.31
N ILE A 303 18.95 -14.77 -10.33
CA ILE A 303 19.39 -16.15 -10.58
C ILE A 303 19.75 -16.34 -12.04
N SER A 304 18.93 -15.82 -12.95
CA SER A 304 19.18 -15.93 -14.41
C SER A 304 19.87 -14.71 -15.02
N GLY A 305 19.94 -13.59 -14.30
CA GLY A 305 20.51 -12.34 -14.78
C GLY A 305 19.69 -11.62 -15.86
N LYS A 306 18.38 -11.93 -15.98
CA LYS A 306 17.51 -11.35 -17.01
C LYS A 306 16.08 -11.14 -16.51
N PHE A 307 15.29 -10.39 -17.27
CA PHE A 307 13.85 -10.29 -17.03
C PHE A 307 13.13 -11.58 -17.43
N GLU A 308 12.25 -12.05 -16.55
CA GLU A 308 11.44 -13.24 -16.73
C GLU A 308 9.96 -12.87 -16.59
N ASN A 309 9.07 -13.57 -17.31
CA ASN A 309 7.64 -13.40 -17.17
C ASN A 309 7.24 -13.70 -15.72
N THR A 310 6.53 -12.79 -15.09
CA THR A 310 5.95 -13.00 -13.77
C THR A 310 4.69 -13.84 -13.93
N VAL A 311 4.76 -15.11 -13.54
CA VAL A 311 3.65 -16.04 -13.66
C VAL A 311 3.10 -16.44 -12.31
N ASP A 312 1.79 -16.66 -12.24
CA ASP A 312 1.13 -17.25 -11.08
C ASP A 312 1.28 -18.78 -11.16
N GLU A 313 1.87 -19.39 -10.14
CA GLU A 313 2.14 -20.82 -10.12
C GLU A 313 0.85 -21.67 -10.18
N LEU A 314 -0.28 -21.17 -9.65
CA LEU A 314 -1.54 -21.92 -9.62
C LEU A 314 -2.11 -22.21 -11.02
N ASN A 315 -1.87 -21.31 -11.96
CA ASN A 315 -2.57 -21.37 -13.26
C ASN A 315 -1.65 -21.07 -14.45
N ALA A 316 -0.35 -20.86 -14.22
CA ALA A 316 0.67 -20.49 -15.19
C ALA A 316 0.33 -19.21 -16.01
N LYS A 317 -0.60 -18.38 -15.54
CA LYS A 317 -0.93 -17.11 -16.20
C LYS A 317 0.12 -16.07 -15.89
N GLN A 318 0.60 -15.37 -16.90
CA GLN A 318 1.41 -14.18 -16.71
C GLN A 318 0.56 -13.07 -16.06
N LEU A 319 1.07 -12.44 -15.02
CA LEU A 319 0.40 -11.32 -14.38
C LEU A 319 0.20 -10.19 -15.37
N SER A 320 -0.99 -9.58 -15.34
CA SER A 320 -1.34 -8.48 -16.23
C SER A 320 -2.32 -7.53 -15.56
N PHE A 321 -2.22 -6.24 -15.92
CA PHE A 321 -2.96 -5.15 -15.30
C PHE A 321 -3.52 -4.20 -16.35
N ASP A 322 -4.69 -3.64 -16.09
CA ASP A 322 -5.33 -2.62 -16.92
C ASP A 322 -4.66 -1.26 -16.73
N ASN A 323 -4.21 -0.99 -15.49
CA ASN A 323 -3.55 0.25 -15.12
C ASN A 323 -2.24 -0.04 -14.38
N LEU A 324 -1.23 0.80 -14.62
CA LEU A 324 -0.04 0.88 -13.81
C LEU A 324 0.03 2.28 -13.18
N LEU A 325 0.25 2.34 -11.88
CA LEU A 325 0.51 3.58 -11.18
C LEU A 325 1.89 3.51 -10.54
N VAL A 326 2.78 4.43 -10.90
CA VAL A 326 4.12 4.56 -10.35
C VAL A 326 4.17 5.86 -9.56
N CYS A 327 4.33 5.76 -8.24
CA CYS A 327 4.42 6.89 -7.32
C CYS A 327 5.83 7.00 -6.77
N PHE A 328 6.48 8.13 -6.93
CA PHE A 328 7.79 8.41 -6.35
C PHE A 328 7.63 9.07 -4.99
N ALA A 329 8.34 8.53 -4.00
CA ALA A 329 8.33 9.01 -2.62
C ALA A 329 9.72 8.86 -2.01
N PRO A 330 10.13 9.71 -1.04
CA PRO A 330 11.31 9.45 -0.25
C PRO A 330 11.14 8.15 0.53
N ILE A 331 12.09 7.21 0.38
CA ILE A 331 12.13 5.96 1.14
C ILE A 331 13.46 5.88 1.88
N GLU A 332 13.40 6.01 3.18
CA GLU A 332 14.58 6.05 4.04
C GLU A 332 14.49 4.98 5.13
N ARG A 333 15.62 4.64 5.74
CA ARG A 333 15.61 3.78 6.92
C ARG A 333 15.00 4.50 8.10
N TYR A 334 14.19 3.80 8.91
CA TYR A 334 13.69 4.35 10.16
C TYR A 334 14.84 4.84 11.05
N PRO A 335 14.74 6.05 11.62
CA PRO A 335 15.76 6.58 12.53
C PRO A 335 15.97 5.67 13.74
N GLY A 336 17.24 5.26 13.97
CA GLY A 336 17.60 4.40 15.10
C GLY A 336 17.29 2.91 14.91
N ASP A 337 16.72 2.49 13.78
CA ASP A 337 16.53 1.07 13.49
C ASP A 337 17.85 0.41 13.03
N SER A 338 18.18 -0.72 13.66
CA SER A 338 19.37 -1.51 13.30
C SER A 338 19.11 -2.55 12.21
N GLY A 339 17.83 -2.81 11.90
CA GLY A 339 17.39 -3.86 11.00
C GLY A 339 17.11 -3.41 9.57
N ASP A 340 17.47 -2.18 9.19
CA ASP A 340 17.23 -1.60 7.86
C ASP A 340 15.74 -1.50 7.49
N VAL A 341 14.85 -1.38 8.48
CA VAL A 341 13.42 -1.20 8.21
C VAL A 341 13.19 0.11 7.47
N GLN A 342 12.50 0.04 6.33
CA GLN A 342 12.26 1.18 5.46
C GLN A 342 10.98 1.92 5.86
N GLN A 343 11.04 3.25 5.77
CA GLN A 343 9.95 4.19 5.97
C GLN A 343 9.65 4.90 4.66
N VAL A 344 8.39 4.97 4.28
CA VAL A 344 7.93 5.78 3.14
C VAL A 344 7.36 7.10 3.65
N SER A 345 7.84 8.22 3.12
CA SER A 345 7.32 9.55 3.45
C SER A 345 6.10 9.89 2.59
N TYR A 346 4.93 9.34 2.96
CA TYR A 346 3.70 9.57 2.18
C TYR A 346 3.17 11.01 2.26
N ILE A 347 3.37 11.71 3.36
CA ILE A 347 2.82 13.08 3.55
C ILE A 347 3.50 14.09 2.62
N SER A 348 4.70 13.79 2.14
CA SER A 348 5.41 14.68 1.21
C SER A 348 4.71 14.82 -0.14
N GLY A 349 3.85 13.83 -0.53
CA GLY A 349 3.39 13.70 -1.89
C GLY A 349 4.55 13.42 -2.85
N GLY A 350 4.28 13.38 -4.13
CA GLY A 350 5.34 13.16 -5.12
C GLY A 350 4.83 13.08 -6.55
N ASP A 351 5.76 12.87 -7.47
CA ASP A 351 5.45 12.63 -8.87
C ASP A 351 4.73 11.28 -9.06
N ALA A 352 3.76 11.25 -9.96
CA ALA A 352 3.00 10.05 -10.31
C ALA A 352 2.91 9.87 -11.82
N TYR A 353 3.06 8.62 -12.28
CA TYR A 353 2.83 8.22 -13.66
C TYR A 353 1.74 7.16 -13.71
N CYS A 354 0.65 7.46 -14.41
CA CYS A 354 -0.43 6.51 -14.66
C CYS A 354 -0.34 6.01 -16.10
N PHE A 355 -0.28 4.68 -16.27
CA PHE A 355 -0.27 4.03 -17.57
C PHE A 355 -1.56 3.25 -17.74
N SER A 356 -2.21 3.43 -18.88
CA SER A 356 -3.38 2.65 -19.27
C SER A 356 -3.53 2.67 -20.79
N ARG A 357 -4.05 1.59 -21.37
CA ARG A 357 -4.33 1.48 -22.81
C ARG A 357 -3.13 1.85 -23.72
N GLY A 358 -1.89 1.66 -23.23
CA GLY A 358 -0.68 1.96 -23.99
C GLY A 358 -0.25 3.43 -23.98
N GLY A 359 -0.97 4.30 -23.28
CA GLY A 359 -0.61 5.69 -23.03
C GLY A 359 -0.09 5.94 -21.62
N VAL A 360 0.41 7.15 -21.35
CA VAL A 360 0.87 7.59 -20.04
C VAL A 360 0.43 9.00 -19.74
N GLN A 361 -0.05 9.22 -18.52
CA GLN A 361 -0.28 10.54 -17.94
C GLN A 361 0.68 10.75 -16.76
N HIS A 362 1.39 11.88 -16.78
CA HIS A 362 2.24 12.34 -15.68
C HIS A 362 1.49 13.38 -14.86
N GLY A 363 1.54 13.27 -13.56
CA GLY A 363 0.98 14.21 -12.62
C GLY A 363 1.64 14.05 -11.25
N ARG A 364 0.85 14.17 -10.20
CA ARG A 364 1.31 14.05 -8.81
C ARG A 364 0.34 13.23 -7.97
N TRP A 365 0.86 12.62 -6.95
CA TRP A 365 0.04 11.98 -5.92
C TRP A 365 0.14 12.77 -4.60
N GLU A 366 -0.90 12.66 -3.79
CA GLU A 366 -1.00 13.25 -2.46
C GLU A 366 -1.63 12.27 -1.48
N LYS A 367 -1.21 12.37 -0.21
CA LYS A 367 -1.81 11.63 0.90
C LYS A 367 -1.67 12.47 2.16
N ALA A 368 -2.78 13.04 2.65
CA ALA A 368 -2.78 14.01 3.73
C ALA A 368 -2.40 13.44 5.10
N SER A 369 -2.69 12.15 5.33
CA SER A 369 -2.30 11.40 6.53
C SER A 369 -2.38 9.90 6.26
N PRO A 370 -1.91 9.03 7.16
CA PRO A 370 -2.08 7.58 7.03
C PRO A 370 -3.53 7.13 6.85
N GLU A 371 -4.47 7.85 7.44
CA GLU A 371 -5.92 7.53 7.39
C GLU A 371 -6.63 8.12 6.17
N HIS A 372 -5.99 9.02 5.41
CA HIS A 372 -6.55 9.57 4.18
C HIS A 372 -6.13 8.75 2.95
N PRO A 373 -7.00 8.60 1.95
CA PRO A 373 -6.66 7.93 0.71
C PRO A 373 -5.49 8.60 -0.02
N LEU A 374 -4.69 7.79 -0.72
CA LEU A 374 -3.79 8.30 -1.76
C LEU A 374 -4.63 8.76 -2.95
N ARG A 375 -4.44 10.01 -3.39
CA ARG A 375 -5.11 10.58 -4.54
C ARG A 375 -4.09 10.98 -5.61
N VAL A 376 -4.48 10.88 -6.87
CA VAL A 376 -3.61 11.16 -8.01
C VAL A 376 -4.23 12.25 -8.86
N TYR A 377 -3.44 13.28 -9.16
CA TYR A 377 -3.89 14.45 -9.90
C TYR A 377 -3.05 14.65 -11.15
N ASP A 378 -3.68 15.10 -12.22
CA ASP A 378 -3.00 15.48 -13.44
C ASP A 378 -2.31 16.86 -13.31
N LYS A 379 -1.68 17.31 -14.39
CA LYS A 379 -0.99 18.61 -14.43
C LYS A 379 -1.92 19.81 -14.30
N THR A 380 -3.21 19.65 -14.50
CA THR A 380 -4.23 20.69 -14.32
C THR A 380 -4.76 20.76 -12.89
N GLY A 381 -4.45 19.76 -12.07
CA GLY A 381 -4.96 19.61 -10.71
C GLY A 381 -6.28 18.82 -10.64
N ALA A 382 -6.77 18.29 -11.75
CA ALA A 382 -7.92 17.39 -11.76
C ALA A 382 -7.50 15.97 -11.32
N GLU A 383 -8.35 15.29 -10.56
CA GLU A 383 -8.10 13.90 -10.17
C GLU A 383 -8.09 13.01 -11.41
N MET A 384 -7.02 12.21 -11.56
CA MET A 384 -6.82 11.34 -12.72
C MET A 384 -7.92 10.28 -12.82
N LEU A 385 -8.41 10.08 -14.03
CA LEU A 385 -9.37 9.03 -14.35
C LEU A 385 -8.64 7.73 -14.70
N PHE A 386 -8.88 6.68 -13.92
CA PHE A 386 -8.38 5.33 -14.18
C PHE A 386 -9.38 4.54 -15.01
N ASN A 387 -8.89 3.72 -15.92
CA ASN A 387 -9.73 2.72 -16.56
C ASN A 387 -10.09 1.62 -15.57
N ARG A 388 -11.28 1.04 -15.72
CA ARG A 388 -11.73 -0.09 -14.91
C ARG A 388 -10.81 -1.29 -15.11
N GLY A 389 -10.71 -2.09 -14.06
CA GLY A 389 -9.92 -3.32 -14.05
C GLY A 389 -8.80 -3.30 -13.02
N LYS A 390 -7.89 -4.25 -13.14
CA LYS A 390 -6.81 -4.46 -12.19
C LYS A 390 -5.74 -3.37 -12.28
N THR A 391 -5.24 -2.96 -11.11
CA THR A 391 -4.17 -1.97 -11.02
C THR A 391 -2.91 -2.56 -10.37
N TYR A 392 -1.74 -2.25 -10.93
CA TYR A 392 -0.47 -2.39 -10.25
C TYR A 392 -0.01 -1.03 -9.75
N LEU A 393 0.34 -0.95 -8.46
CA LEU A 393 0.85 0.25 -7.80
C LEU A 393 2.28 0.01 -7.33
N ALA A 394 3.22 0.77 -7.87
CA ALA A 394 4.59 0.84 -7.37
C ALA A 394 4.79 2.09 -6.51
N ILE A 395 5.29 1.89 -5.30
CA ILE A 395 5.89 2.97 -4.51
C ILE A 395 7.39 2.86 -4.67
N VAL A 396 7.99 3.84 -5.30
CA VAL A 396 9.39 3.85 -5.74
C VAL A 396 10.13 4.96 -5.01
N ASP A 397 11.35 4.64 -4.58
CA ASP A 397 12.25 5.63 -4.00
C ASP A 397 12.53 6.74 -5.01
N ASP A 398 12.43 8.00 -4.62
CA ASP A 398 12.68 9.13 -5.51
C ASP A 398 14.17 9.21 -5.93
N ASP A 399 15.08 8.59 -5.18
CA ASP A 399 16.48 8.40 -5.60
C ASP A 399 16.60 7.50 -6.84
N GLU A 400 15.62 6.63 -7.12
CA GLU A 400 15.59 5.75 -8.31
C GLU A 400 14.94 6.41 -9.55
N TRP A 401 14.55 7.67 -9.47
CA TRP A 401 13.94 8.40 -10.59
C TRP A 401 14.71 8.31 -11.90
N SER A 402 16.05 8.41 -11.83
CA SER A 402 16.90 8.36 -13.03
C SER A 402 16.94 6.99 -13.70
N ASN A 403 16.50 5.93 -13.00
CA ASN A 403 16.44 4.55 -13.44
C ASN A 403 15.05 4.13 -13.92
N PHE A 404 14.07 5.03 -13.84
CA PHE A 404 12.74 4.84 -14.39
C PHE A 404 12.70 5.24 -15.86
N SER A 405 12.04 4.43 -16.68
CA SER A 405 11.88 4.71 -18.10
C SER A 405 10.58 4.14 -18.67
N TYR A 406 10.07 4.78 -19.72
CA TYR A 406 8.93 4.30 -20.49
C TYR A 406 9.03 4.72 -21.96
N GLN A 407 8.33 4.01 -22.86
CA GLN A 407 8.29 4.26 -24.29
C GLN A 407 6.98 3.77 -24.94
#